data_eccd8c0067ae61db11458ad4dfc48e74
#
_entry.id   eccd8c0067ae61db11458ad4dfc48e74
#
_cell.length_a   1.000
_cell.length_b   1.000
_cell.length_c   1.000
_cell.angle_alpha   90.00
_cell.angle_beta   90.00
_cell.angle_gamma   90.00
#
_symmetry.space_group_name_H-M   'P 1'
#
loop_
_entity.id
_entity.type
_entity.pdbx_description
1 polymer ?
#
loop_
_entity_poly.entity_id
_entity_poly.type
_entity_poly.pdbx_seq_one_letter_code
_entity_poly.pdbx_strand_id
1 'polypeptide(L)'
;MSKRAAFTVTVLFAALCADALGSQERGAAVTRQTEADEYTRYELLAPDTASFKISYEVSATTPGAKVFFNAIRKGSLASDEAVYDAMTGEPLPFEVVSGTEARKDPLMTEADVSESFIRIHLARAVPPEGRGRLLIAKTYKDPKSYYREGDGIVFQRGLGVKRNSVVLPAGYELVSSNVPSQVLPEPDGRIAISFMNPGAAEAPLMLRAKLGAETGPAAAPRPPTELRSWEAPFQGETERQRLAERAHQNRDIVYFLGQPETHAFSLYHDYTEARPGVDKYLNVVREGSTVSDPSAYVLDTGEKLPTRLMTGAELSAAKIDAGEPVKPETQIVLIPFPPVKKGQSLRLRISETYTAPASYRLDGEELVFDRSLGRSRNAVVLPAGWYLTASAIPATVSQLPDGRIRLDFWNGRPDSVDVLIKAKRRTAPSGKPL
;
A
#
# COMPACT_ATOMS: atom_id res chain seq x y z
N MET A 1 -38.85 37.53 52.45
CA MET A 1 -37.59 37.67 53.19
C MET A 1 -36.59 36.66 52.63
N SER A 2 -35.67 37.08 51.81
CA SER A 2 -34.52 36.29 51.43
C SER A 2 -33.46 37.21 50.82
N LYS A 3 -32.31 37.26 51.43
CA LYS A 3 -31.20 38.16 51.09
C LYS A 3 -30.43 37.62 49.88
N ARG A 4 -30.27 38.45 48.86
CA ARG A 4 -29.28 38.23 47.78
C ARG A 4 -27.93 38.81 48.21
N ALA A 5 -26.91 38.00 48.25
CA ALA A 5 -25.51 38.41 48.42
C ALA A 5 -24.89 38.56 47.03
N ALA A 6 -24.40 39.74 46.71
CA ALA A 6 -23.58 40.02 45.55
C ALA A 6 -22.11 39.73 45.88
N PHE A 7 -21.44 38.98 45.03
CA PHE A 7 -19.99 38.80 45.12
C PHE A 7 -19.31 39.58 44.00
N THR A 8 -18.57 40.59 44.40
CA THR A 8 -17.73 41.39 43.53
C THR A 8 -16.38 40.66 43.37
N VAL A 9 -16.00 40.34 42.14
CA VAL A 9 -14.68 39.78 41.81
C VAL A 9 -13.78 40.94 41.40
N THR A 10 -12.78 41.18 42.21
CA THR A 10 -11.68 42.12 41.95
C THR A 10 -10.62 41.43 41.12
N VAL A 11 -10.37 41.96 39.92
CA VAL A 11 -9.24 41.52 39.06
C VAL A 11 -7.98 42.24 39.54
N LEU A 12 -7.00 41.47 40.00
CA LEU A 12 -5.65 41.97 40.29
C LEU A 12 -4.71 41.47 39.21
N PHE A 13 -4.18 42.38 38.40
CA PHE A 13 -3.07 42.17 37.50
C PHE A 13 -1.76 42.19 38.35
N ALA A 14 -1.02 41.12 38.32
CA ALA A 14 0.41 41.13 38.72
C ALA A 14 1.20 40.35 37.68
N ALA A 15 1.95 41.11 36.88
CA ALA A 15 3.06 40.59 36.07
C ALA A 15 4.26 40.43 37.02
N LEU A 16 4.96 39.25 36.93
CA LEU A 16 6.43 39.14 37.18
C LEU A 16 6.89 37.72 36.79
N CYS A 17 7.64 37.70 35.77
CA CYS A 17 8.92 37.05 35.46
C CYS A 17 9.28 35.68 36.06
N ALA A 18 9.74 34.87 35.18
CA ALA A 18 10.95 34.04 35.21
C ALA A 18 10.81 32.57 35.62
N ASP A 19 11.10 31.74 34.63
CA ASP A 19 11.91 30.53 34.70
C ASP A 19 11.60 29.48 35.80
N ALA A 20 10.77 28.52 35.39
CA ALA A 20 10.98 27.14 35.77
C ALA A 20 10.70 26.26 34.56
N LEU A 21 11.76 25.87 33.84
CA LEU A 21 11.81 24.75 32.93
C LEU A 21 11.45 23.47 33.70
N GLY A 22 10.16 23.24 33.83
CA GLY A 22 9.64 21.93 34.12
C GLY A 22 9.68 21.13 32.83
N SER A 23 10.75 20.36 32.62
CA SER A 23 10.75 19.26 31.70
C SER A 23 9.67 18.27 32.14
N GLN A 24 8.44 18.46 31.68
CA GLN A 24 7.51 17.35 31.64
C GLN A 24 8.16 16.30 30.74
N GLU A 25 8.69 15.25 31.36
CA GLU A 25 8.90 13.98 30.68
C GLU A 25 7.57 13.65 29.98
N ARG A 26 7.52 13.89 28.68
CA ARG A 26 6.49 13.25 27.84
C ARG A 26 6.73 11.77 28.05
N GLY A 27 5.84 11.12 28.79
CA GLY A 27 5.84 9.69 28.93
C GLY A 27 6.04 9.12 27.55
N ALA A 28 7.06 8.29 27.39
CA ALA A 28 7.37 7.68 26.11
C ALA A 28 6.07 7.06 25.59
N ALA A 29 5.55 7.55 24.46
CA ALA A 29 4.39 6.98 23.83
C ALA A 29 4.73 5.51 23.60
N VAL A 30 3.89 4.59 24.10
CA VAL A 30 4.08 3.15 23.92
C VAL A 30 4.14 2.93 22.41
N THR A 31 5.32 2.61 21.91
CA THR A 31 5.59 2.47 20.48
C THR A 31 5.05 1.10 20.07
N ARG A 32 3.85 1.07 19.52
CA ARG A 32 3.27 -0.17 18.97
C ARG A 32 3.85 -0.44 17.61
N GLN A 33 4.03 -1.73 17.27
CA GLN A 33 4.38 -2.14 15.90
C GLN A 33 3.32 -1.64 14.91
N THR A 34 3.79 -1.04 13.83
CA THR A 34 2.97 -0.61 12.68
C THR A 34 3.50 -1.21 11.39
N GLU A 35 2.59 -1.44 10.46
CA GLU A 35 2.89 -2.09 9.18
C GLU A 35 2.09 -1.48 8.03
N ALA A 36 2.53 -1.71 6.80
CA ALA A 36 1.90 -1.22 5.58
C ALA A 36 2.23 -2.10 4.37
N ASP A 37 1.58 -1.85 3.25
CA ASP A 37 1.81 -2.50 1.94
C ASP A 37 1.72 -4.02 1.97
N GLU A 38 0.73 -4.55 2.65
CA GLU A 38 0.54 -5.97 2.83
C GLU A 38 -0.04 -6.64 1.58
N TYR A 39 0.63 -7.69 1.14
CA TYR A 39 0.14 -8.60 0.10
C TYR A 39 0.42 -10.03 0.51
N THR A 40 -0.56 -10.92 0.36
CA THR A 40 -0.38 -12.35 0.65
C THR A 40 -0.73 -13.19 -0.57
N ARG A 41 0.18 -14.09 -0.94
CA ARG A 41 -0.04 -15.12 -1.94
C ARG A 41 -0.09 -16.47 -1.25
N TYR A 42 -1.18 -17.20 -1.47
CA TYR A 42 -1.40 -18.58 -1.02
C TYR A 42 -1.25 -19.50 -2.23
N GLU A 43 -0.36 -20.49 -2.17
CA GLU A 43 -0.25 -21.54 -3.19
C GLU A 43 -0.75 -22.86 -2.62
N LEU A 44 -1.93 -23.32 -3.06
CA LEU A 44 -2.51 -24.56 -2.59
C LEU A 44 -1.68 -25.75 -3.10
N LEU A 45 -1.28 -26.61 -2.18
CA LEU A 45 -0.50 -27.83 -2.49
C LEU A 45 -1.46 -28.99 -2.78
N ALA A 46 -0.92 -30.21 -2.92
CA ALA A 46 -1.73 -31.40 -3.15
C ALA A 46 -2.85 -31.49 -2.09
N PRO A 47 -4.12 -31.65 -2.46
CA PRO A 47 -5.26 -31.52 -1.55
C PRO A 47 -5.22 -32.45 -0.33
N ASP A 48 -4.65 -33.66 -0.50
CA ASP A 48 -4.55 -34.65 0.57
C ASP A 48 -3.61 -34.21 1.70
N THR A 49 -2.75 -33.21 1.45
CA THR A 49 -1.86 -32.65 2.48
C THR A 49 -2.57 -31.64 3.37
N ALA A 50 -3.70 -31.09 2.92
CA ALA A 50 -4.39 -29.96 3.55
C ALA A 50 -3.44 -28.78 3.82
N SER A 51 -2.44 -28.60 2.93
CA SER A 51 -1.35 -27.64 3.11
C SER A 51 -1.29 -26.63 1.96
N PHE A 52 -0.78 -25.45 2.27
CA PHE A 52 -0.56 -24.38 1.31
C PHE A 52 0.65 -23.55 1.70
N LYS A 53 1.40 -23.09 0.69
CA LYS A 53 2.49 -22.14 0.87
C LYS A 53 1.93 -20.72 0.98
N ILE A 54 2.58 -19.91 1.79
CA ILE A 54 2.26 -18.50 1.97
C ILE A 54 3.53 -17.71 1.65
N SER A 55 3.38 -16.72 0.77
CA SER A 55 4.35 -15.66 0.58
C SER A 55 3.68 -14.37 1.03
N TYR A 56 4.19 -13.77 2.12
CA TYR A 56 3.64 -12.57 2.72
C TYR A 56 4.63 -11.40 2.57
N GLU A 57 4.25 -10.42 1.77
CA GLU A 57 4.99 -9.18 1.60
C GLU A 57 4.41 -8.15 2.56
N VAL A 58 5.26 -7.57 3.41
CA VAL A 58 4.87 -6.60 4.42
C VAL A 58 5.98 -5.58 4.65
N SER A 59 5.61 -4.37 5.03
CA SER A 59 6.54 -3.32 5.40
C SER A 59 6.39 -2.95 6.87
N ALA A 60 7.44 -3.12 7.66
CA ALA A 60 7.55 -2.53 8.99
C ALA A 60 7.67 -1.00 8.84
N THR A 61 6.84 -0.25 9.59
CA THR A 61 6.78 1.22 9.47
C THR A 61 7.03 1.94 10.79
N THR A 62 7.27 1.24 11.89
CA THR A 62 7.61 1.84 13.17
C THR A 62 9.03 2.43 13.12
N PRO A 63 9.21 3.76 13.19
CA PRO A 63 10.53 4.38 13.08
C PRO A 63 11.50 3.86 14.13
N GLY A 64 12.73 3.55 13.71
CA GLY A 64 13.79 3.04 14.58
C GLY A 64 13.65 1.57 14.95
N ALA A 65 12.56 0.87 14.61
CA ALA A 65 12.40 -0.55 14.89
C ALA A 65 13.50 -1.37 14.20
N LYS A 66 14.07 -2.32 14.94
CA LYS A 66 15.09 -3.28 14.49
C LYS A 66 14.56 -4.71 14.45
N VAL A 67 13.32 -4.91 14.91
CA VAL A 67 12.62 -6.19 14.89
C VAL A 67 11.22 -6.01 14.34
N PHE A 68 10.67 -7.09 13.79
CA PHE A 68 9.28 -7.17 13.35
C PHE A 68 8.69 -8.51 13.80
N PHE A 69 7.45 -8.51 14.23
CA PHE A 69 6.75 -9.71 14.70
C PHE A 69 5.61 -10.06 13.74
N ASN A 70 5.60 -11.28 13.23
CA ASN A 70 4.51 -11.81 12.41
C ASN A 70 3.79 -12.93 13.17
N ALA A 71 2.50 -12.75 13.43
CA ALA A 71 1.70 -13.73 14.15
C ALA A 71 1.56 -15.05 13.36
N ILE A 72 1.66 -16.18 14.05
CA ILE A 72 1.32 -17.51 13.53
C ILE A 72 -0.13 -17.76 13.89
N ARG A 73 -0.97 -17.94 12.87
CA ARG A 73 -2.42 -18.12 13.06
C ARG A 73 -2.72 -19.33 13.91
N LYS A 74 -3.51 -19.12 14.94
CA LYS A 74 -3.96 -20.17 15.87
C LYS A 74 -4.68 -21.32 15.15
N GLY A 75 -4.26 -22.54 15.40
CA GLY A 75 -4.82 -23.76 14.80
C GLY A 75 -4.21 -24.17 13.46
N SER A 76 -3.29 -23.39 12.88
CA SER A 76 -2.44 -23.82 11.76
C SER A 76 -1.10 -24.36 12.28
N LEU A 77 -0.55 -25.36 11.59
CA LEU A 77 0.81 -25.84 11.83
C LEU A 77 1.71 -25.18 10.79
N ALA A 78 2.64 -24.35 11.26
CA ALA A 78 3.61 -23.69 10.40
C ALA A 78 4.86 -24.56 10.23
N SER A 79 5.45 -24.53 9.03
CA SER A 79 6.73 -25.15 8.68
C SER A 79 7.39 -24.39 7.54
N ASP A 80 8.63 -24.72 7.23
CA ASP A 80 9.43 -24.19 6.11
C ASP A 80 9.49 -22.65 6.13
N GLU A 81 9.59 -22.07 7.34
CA GLU A 81 9.70 -20.64 7.48
C GLU A 81 11.02 -20.13 6.91
N ALA A 82 10.91 -19.05 6.14
CA ALA A 82 12.04 -18.30 5.63
C ALA A 82 11.68 -16.81 5.56
N VAL A 83 12.61 -15.95 5.88
CA VAL A 83 12.38 -14.51 5.86
C VAL A 83 13.49 -13.83 5.07
N TYR A 84 13.12 -12.86 4.26
CA TYR A 84 14.06 -12.15 3.39
C TYR A 84 13.83 -10.63 3.50
N ASP A 85 14.91 -9.88 3.41
CA ASP A 85 14.86 -8.44 3.14
C ASP A 85 14.43 -8.25 1.68
N ALA A 86 13.27 -7.64 1.45
CA ALA A 86 12.74 -7.47 0.10
C ALA A 86 13.52 -6.43 -0.74
N MET A 87 14.38 -5.60 -0.12
CA MET A 87 15.29 -4.72 -0.85
C MET A 87 16.46 -5.49 -1.44
N THR A 88 17.12 -6.35 -0.65
CA THR A 88 18.34 -7.00 -1.03
C THR A 88 18.17 -8.44 -1.54
N GLY A 89 17.05 -9.07 -1.21
CA GLY A 89 16.80 -10.50 -1.44
C GLY A 89 17.54 -11.41 -0.45
N GLU A 90 18.29 -10.85 0.51
CA GLU A 90 19.08 -11.63 1.46
C GLU A 90 18.22 -12.20 2.59
N PRO A 91 18.53 -13.39 3.08
CA PRO A 91 17.84 -13.98 4.22
C PRO A 91 18.06 -13.19 5.50
N LEU A 92 17.01 -13.11 6.33
CA LEU A 92 17.04 -12.44 7.62
C LEU A 92 16.99 -13.46 8.77
N PRO A 93 17.72 -13.24 9.86
CA PRO A 93 17.59 -14.03 11.07
C PRO A 93 16.21 -13.89 11.69
N PHE A 94 15.62 -14.99 12.14
CA PHE A 94 14.36 -15.00 12.86
C PHE A 94 14.31 -16.15 13.87
N GLU A 95 13.36 -16.07 14.78
CA GLU A 95 13.06 -17.12 15.76
C GLU A 95 11.55 -17.15 16.02
N VAL A 96 11.04 -18.32 16.40
CA VAL A 96 9.64 -18.45 16.82
C VAL A 96 9.58 -18.25 18.34
N VAL A 97 8.78 -17.28 18.80
CA VAL A 97 8.62 -16.93 20.19
C VAL A 97 7.16 -17.05 20.63
N SER A 98 6.93 -17.33 21.93
CA SER A 98 5.58 -17.28 22.50
C SER A 98 5.08 -15.84 22.64
N GLY A 99 3.76 -15.65 22.75
CA GLY A 99 3.19 -14.32 23.03
C GLY A 99 3.67 -13.74 24.37
N THR A 100 3.97 -14.59 25.34
CA THR A 100 4.57 -14.16 26.63
C THR A 100 5.98 -13.57 26.42
N GLU A 101 6.76 -14.19 25.54
CA GLU A 101 8.09 -13.67 25.21
C GLU A 101 8.01 -12.41 24.36
N ALA A 102 7.10 -12.39 23.37
CA ALA A 102 6.87 -11.23 22.52
C ALA A 102 6.50 -9.98 23.33
N ARG A 103 5.69 -10.11 24.39
CA ARG A 103 5.30 -8.99 25.28
C ARG A 103 6.46 -8.29 25.99
N LYS A 104 7.63 -8.90 26.06
CA LYS A 104 8.81 -8.26 26.64
C LYS A 104 9.39 -7.18 25.73
N ASP A 105 9.03 -7.22 24.44
CA ASP A 105 9.43 -6.19 23.50
C ASP A 105 8.45 -4.99 23.56
N PRO A 106 8.95 -3.75 23.61
CA PRO A 106 8.10 -2.55 23.64
C PRO A 106 7.12 -2.45 22.47
N LEU A 107 7.42 -3.06 21.33
CA LEU A 107 6.55 -3.07 20.15
C LEU A 107 5.32 -3.97 20.30
N MET A 108 5.35 -4.93 21.27
CA MET A 108 4.40 -6.04 21.36
C MET A 108 3.76 -6.17 22.75
N THR A 109 3.69 -5.10 23.53
CA THR A 109 3.15 -5.12 24.91
C THR A 109 1.72 -5.67 25.02
N GLU A 110 0.94 -5.60 23.95
CA GLU A 110 -0.43 -6.09 23.86
C GLU A 110 -0.56 -7.47 23.16
N ALA A 111 0.56 -8.16 22.83
CA ALA A 111 0.51 -9.45 22.15
C ALA A 111 -0.34 -10.47 22.93
N ASP A 112 -1.13 -11.29 22.23
CA ASP A 112 -1.87 -12.39 22.86
C ASP A 112 -0.88 -13.46 23.35
N VAL A 113 -0.88 -13.73 24.67
CA VAL A 113 0.00 -14.72 25.28
C VAL A 113 -0.25 -16.14 24.79
N SER A 114 -1.42 -16.43 24.22
CA SER A 114 -1.79 -17.74 23.67
C SER A 114 -1.34 -17.94 22.22
N GLU A 115 -0.78 -16.91 21.60
CA GLU A 115 -0.28 -16.95 20.22
C GLU A 115 1.24 -17.19 20.20
N SER A 116 1.73 -17.53 19.01
CA SER A 116 3.15 -17.58 18.69
C SER A 116 3.47 -16.59 17.58
N PHE A 117 4.69 -16.09 17.58
CA PHE A 117 5.13 -15.06 16.63
C PHE A 117 6.47 -15.47 16.02
N ILE A 118 6.66 -15.15 14.74
CA ILE A 118 7.97 -15.12 14.12
C ILE A 118 8.56 -13.75 14.46
N ARG A 119 9.60 -13.71 15.31
CA ARG A 119 10.38 -12.51 15.61
C ARG A 119 11.52 -12.40 14.62
N ILE A 120 11.50 -11.36 13.80
CA ILE A 120 12.40 -11.14 12.68
C ILE A 120 13.36 -10.02 13.02
N HIS A 121 14.67 -10.24 12.83
CA HIS A 121 15.69 -9.21 12.99
C HIS A 121 15.88 -8.49 11.65
N LEU A 122 15.53 -7.21 11.60
CA LEU A 122 15.64 -6.40 10.39
C LEU A 122 17.12 -6.13 10.04
N ALA A 123 17.46 -6.12 8.77
CA ALA A 123 18.81 -5.83 8.30
C ALA A 123 19.30 -4.42 8.70
N ARG A 124 18.37 -3.49 8.91
CA ARG A 124 18.58 -2.11 9.33
C ARG A 124 17.39 -1.59 10.11
N ALA A 125 17.61 -0.58 10.93
CA ALA A 125 16.50 0.11 11.61
C ALA A 125 15.60 0.76 10.56
N VAL A 126 14.29 0.75 10.80
CA VAL A 126 13.30 1.44 9.95
C VAL A 126 13.61 2.94 9.94
N PRO A 127 13.82 3.59 8.80
CA PRO A 127 14.06 5.03 8.72
C PRO A 127 12.85 5.83 9.24
N PRO A 128 13.01 7.07 9.70
CA PRO A 128 11.91 7.86 10.27
C PRO A 128 10.67 8.00 9.40
N GLU A 129 10.84 8.16 8.09
CA GLU A 129 9.75 8.22 7.10
C GLU A 129 9.83 7.09 6.08
N GLY A 130 10.57 6.04 6.43
CA GLY A 130 10.87 4.90 5.57
C GLY A 130 10.15 3.62 5.98
N ARG A 131 10.65 2.50 5.46
CA ARG A 131 10.07 1.17 5.62
C ARG A 131 11.14 0.10 5.73
N GLY A 132 10.88 -0.94 6.54
CA GLY A 132 11.62 -2.19 6.50
C GLY A 132 10.80 -3.23 5.75
N ARG A 133 11.05 -3.45 4.46
CA ARG A 133 10.26 -4.36 3.63
C ARG A 133 10.72 -5.81 3.80
N LEU A 134 9.76 -6.69 3.99
CA LEU A 134 9.96 -8.10 4.29
C LEU A 134 9.19 -8.99 3.30
N LEU A 135 9.80 -10.11 2.95
CA LEU A 135 9.12 -11.25 2.36
C LEU A 135 9.20 -12.42 3.34
N ILE A 136 8.06 -12.86 3.86
CA ILE A 136 7.94 -13.97 4.81
C ILE A 136 7.31 -15.15 4.08
N ALA A 137 8.07 -16.23 3.92
CA ALA A 137 7.61 -17.47 3.34
C ALA A 137 7.36 -18.50 4.45
N LYS A 138 6.28 -19.26 4.35
CA LYS A 138 5.95 -20.38 5.25
C LYS A 138 4.97 -21.33 4.60
N THR A 139 4.91 -22.56 5.10
CA THR A 139 3.91 -23.55 4.74
C THR A 139 2.95 -23.74 5.91
N TYR A 140 1.65 -23.65 5.66
CA TYR A 140 0.63 -24.00 6.65
C TYR A 140 -0.02 -25.32 6.29
N LYS A 141 -0.19 -26.20 7.30
CA LYS A 141 -1.14 -27.30 7.27
C LYS A 141 -2.37 -26.88 8.07
N ASP A 142 -3.51 -26.75 7.39
CA ASP A 142 -4.75 -26.25 8.00
C ASP A 142 -5.96 -26.92 7.34
N PRO A 143 -6.38 -28.11 7.81
CA PRO A 143 -7.49 -28.85 7.23
C PRO A 143 -8.86 -28.18 7.43
N LYS A 144 -8.95 -27.14 8.28
CA LYS A 144 -10.17 -26.34 8.42
C LYS A 144 -10.29 -25.29 7.32
N SER A 145 -9.16 -24.83 6.80
CA SER A 145 -9.14 -23.84 5.73
C SER A 145 -9.03 -24.47 4.35
N TYR A 146 -8.38 -25.62 4.20
CA TYR A 146 -8.16 -26.27 2.91
C TYR A 146 -8.44 -27.78 3.00
N TYR A 147 -9.42 -28.25 2.24
CA TYR A 147 -9.89 -29.63 2.31
C TYR A 147 -10.58 -30.08 1.02
N ARG A 148 -10.78 -31.42 0.87
CA ARG A 148 -11.62 -32.01 -0.19
C ARG A 148 -13.10 -31.94 0.17
N GLU A 149 -13.92 -31.69 -0.85
CA GLU A 149 -15.37 -31.75 -0.77
C GLU A 149 -15.90 -32.46 -2.04
N GLY A 150 -16.35 -33.71 -1.92
CA GLY A 150 -16.71 -34.53 -3.08
C GLY A 150 -15.50 -34.76 -4.00
N ASP A 151 -15.67 -34.48 -5.28
CA ASP A 151 -14.61 -34.53 -6.32
C ASP A 151 -13.78 -33.24 -6.42
N GLY A 152 -14.11 -32.26 -5.62
CA GLY A 152 -13.46 -30.96 -5.61
C GLY A 152 -12.66 -30.65 -4.35
N ILE A 153 -12.25 -29.39 -4.28
CA ILE A 153 -11.54 -28.78 -3.14
C ILE A 153 -12.22 -27.50 -2.71
N VAL A 154 -12.10 -27.19 -1.44
CA VAL A 154 -12.52 -25.92 -0.84
C VAL A 154 -11.32 -25.26 -0.16
N PHE A 155 -11.13 -23.99 -0.42
CA PHE A 155 -10.29 -23.11 0.38
C PHE A 155 -11.15 -22.02 0.97
N GLN A 156 -11.27 -22.00 2.31
CA GLN A 156 -12.05 -21.00 3.03
C GLN A 156 -11.25 -20.40 4.16
N ARG A 157 -11.20 -19.06 4.22
CA ARG A 157 -10.41 -18.35 5.23
C ARG A 157 -10.83 -16.90 5.33
N GLY A 158 -10.95 -16.38 6.57
CA GLY A 158 -11.00 -14.93 6.78
C GLY A 158 -9.62 -14.33 6.51
N LEU A 159 -9.52 -13.35 5.62
CA LEU A 159 -8.29 -12.70 5.20
C LEU A 159 -8.32 -11.21 5.57
N GLY A 160 -7.51 -10.83 6.57
CA GLY A 160 -7.38 -9.46 7.06
C GLY A 160 -6.46 -8.60 6.20
N VAL A 161 -5.51 -9.22 5.49
CA VAL A 161 -4.60 -8.54 4.58
C VAL A 161 -5.38 -7.90 3.43
N LYS A 162 -4.98 -6.70 3.03
CA LYS A 162 -5.75 -5.92 2.05
C LYS A 162 -5.63 -6.41 0.61
N ARG A 163 -4.54 -7.10 0.29
CA ARG A 163 -4.24 -7.57 -1.07
C ARG A 163 -3.89 -9.05 -1.01
N ASN A 164 -4.60 -9.87 -1.77
CA ASN A 164 -4.50 -11.32 -1.67
C ASN A 164 -4.51 -11.99 -3.05
N SER A 165 -3.83 -13.11 -3.15
CA SER A 165 -3.92 -14.04 -4.28
C SER A 165 -3.94 -15.47 -3.76
N VAL A 166 -4.77 -16.32 -4.37
CA VAL A 166 -4.81 -17.76 -4.10
C VAL A 166 -4.58 -18.49 -5.41
N VAL A 167 -3.60 -19.37 -5.46
CA VAL A 167 -3.24 -20.16 -6.64
C VAL A 167 -3.71 -21.60 -6.43
N LEU A 168 -4.53 -22.06 -7.34
CA LEU A 168 -5.04 -23.44 -7.32
C LEU A 168 -3.92 -24.46 -7.58
N PRO A 169 -4.05 -25.71 -7.12
CA PRO A 169 -3.15 -26.78 -7.54
C PRO A 169 -3.17 -26.98 -9.06
N ALA A 170 -2.11 -27.51 -9.62
CA ALA A 170 -2.07 -27.82 -11.05
C ALA A 170 -3.22 -28.75 -11.46
N GLY A 171 -3.84 -28.45 -12.61
CA GLY A 171 -4.97 -29.21 -13.15
C GLY A 171 -6.33 -28.93 -12.53
N TYR A 172 -6.42 -28.01 -11.54
CA TYR A 172 -7.70 -27.62 -10.96
C TYR A 172 -8.30 -26.39 -11.65
N GLU A 173 -9.60 -26.44 -11.89
CA GLU A 173 -10.42 -25.38 -12.45
C GLU A 173 -11.24 -24.69 -11.36
N LEU A 174 -11.32 -23.35 -11.41
CA LEU A 174 -12.15 -22.58 -10.49
C LEU A 174 -13.64 -22.84 -10.75
N VAL A 175 -14.38 -23.21 -9.72
CA VAL A 175 -15.85 -23.39 -9.75
C VAL A 175 -16.55 -22.12 -9.23
N SER A 176 -16.09 -21.59 -8.10
CA SER A 176 -16.70 -20.40 -7.52
C SER A 176 -15.76 -19.63 -6.60
N SER A 177 -15.99 -18.31 -6.51
CA SER A 177 -15.42 -17.40 -5.52
C SER A 177 -16.55 -16.55 -4.96
N ASN A 178 -16.63 -16.41 -3.64
CA ASN A 178 -17.64 -15.55 -2.99
C ASN A 178 -17.18 -14.09 -2.83
N VAL A 179 -15.93 -13.79 -3.22
CA VAL A 179 -15.36 -12.44 -3.20
C VAL A 179 -15.10 -12.01 -4.65
N PRO A 180 -15.46 -10.78 -5.05
CA PRO A 180 -15.11 -10.25 -6.36
C PRO A 180 -13.61 -10.36 -6.59
N SER A 181 -13.19 -11.07 -7.62
CA SER A 181 -11.80 -11.44 -7.85
C SER A 181 -11.41 -11.31 -9.31
N GLN A 182 -10.16 -10.97 -9.56
CA GLN A 182 -9.51 -11.14 -10.83
C GLN A 182 -9.03 -12.58 -10.94
N VAL A 183 -9.32 -13.26 -12.04
CA VAL A 183 -8.87 -14.63 -12.32
C VAL A 183 -7.82 -14.56 -13.42
N LEU A 184 -6.65 -15.12 -13.17
CA LEU A 184 -5.47 -14.99 -14.03
C LEU A 184 -4.80 -16.34 -14.23
N PRO A 185 -4.32 -16.65 -15.47
CA PRO A 185 -3.43 -17.79 -15.67
C PRO A 185 -2.05 -17.47 -15.10
N GLU A 186 -1.40 -18.44 -14.47
CA GLU A 186 0.00 -18.40 -14.13
C GLU A 186 0.84 -18.88 -15.33
N PRO A 187 2.13 -18.51 -15.44
CA PRO A 187 3.00 -18.99 -16.50
C PRO A 187 3.13 -20.52 -16.55
N ASP A 188 2.86 -21.20 -15.45
CA ASP A 188 2.87 -22.67 -15.32
C ASP A 188 1.48 -23.31 -15.57
N GLY A 189 0.51 -22.52 -16.03
CA GLY A 189 -0.84 -22.98 -16.35
C GLY A 189 -1.78 -23.09 -15.15
N ARG A 190 -1.34 -22.86 -13.93
CA ARG A 190 -2.23 -22.79 -12.76
C ARG A 190 -3.12 -21.56 -12.82
N ILE A 191 -4.20 -21.57 -12.05
CA ILE A 191 -5.15 -20.46 -11.96
C ILE A 191 -4.89 -19.70 -10.65
N ALA A 192 -4.67 -18.40 -10.77
CA ALA A 192 -4.60 -17.46 -9.65
C ALA A 192 -5.90 -16.68 -9.50
N ILE A 193 -6.41 -16.58 -8.30
CA ILE A 193 -7.58 -15.80 -7.91
C ILE A 193 -7.08 -14.67 -7.02
N SER A 194 -7.13 -13.44 -7.53
CA SER A 194 -6.53 -12.27 -6.89
C SER A 194 -7.59 -11.23 -6.56
N PHE A 195 -7.53 -10.63 -5.38
CA PHE A 195 -8.50 -9.61 -4.96
C PHE A 195 -7.92 -8.61 -3.97
N MET A 196 -8.59 -7.48 -3.86
CA MET A 196 -8.32 -6.42 -2.89
C MET A 196 -9.50 -6.30 -1.93
N ASN A 197 -9.22 -6.25 -0.63
CA ASN A 197 -10.21 -6.04 0.42
C ASN A 197 -10.17 -4.58 0.89
N PRO A 198 -11.04 -3.68 0.42
CA PRO A 198 -11.10 -2.29 0.87
C PRO A 198 -11.79 -2.14 2.24
N GLY A 199 -12.48 -3.17 2.72
CA GLY A 199 -13.24 -3.16 3.97
C GLY A 199 -12.35 -3.09 5.22
N ALA A 200 -12.92 -2.67 6.35
CA ALA A 200 -12.23 -2.70 7.64
C ALA A 200 -12.12 -4.11 8.22
N ALA A 201 -13.09 -4.98 7.91
CA ALA A 201 -13.15 -6.37 8.37
C ALA A 201 -12.35 -7.31 7.45
N GLU A 202 -12.07 -8.52 7.95
CA GLU A 202 -11.55 -9.62 7.13
C GLU A 202 -12.52 -9.94 5.98
N ALA A 203 -11.98 -10.24 4.80
CA ALA A 203 -12.76 -10.82 3.71
C ALA A 203 -13.00 -12.30 4.00
N PRO A 204 -14.27 -12.77 4.09
CA PRO A 204 -14.58 -14.17 4.34
C PRO A 204 -14.48 -14.99 3.05
N LEU A 205 -13.26 -15.18 2.56
CA LEU A 205 -13.00 -15.87 1.30
C LEU A 205 -13.45 -17.33 1.37
N MET A 206 -14.18 -17.78 0.34
CA MET A 206 -14.48 -19.17 0.04
C MET A 206 -14.31 -19.43 -1.44
N LEU A 207 -13.37 -20.29 -1.80
CA LEU A 207 -13.12 -20.76 -3.15
C LEU A 207 -13.49 -22.23 -3.26
N ARG A 208 -14.12 -22.61 -4.38
CA ARG A 208 -14.35 -24.00 -4.77
C ARG A 208 -13.69 -24.26 -6.11
N ALA A 209 -13.01 -25.37 -6.23
CA ALA A 209 -12.37 -25.79 -7.45
C ALA A 209 -12.56 -27.30 -7.63
N LYS A 210 -12.49 -27.77 -8.87
CA LYS A 210 -12.56 -29.21 -9.22
C LYS A 210 -11.39 -29.59 -10.10
N LEU A 211 -11.07 -30.86 -10.16
CA LEU A 211 -10.07 -31.36 -11.09
C LEU A 211 -10.60 -31.20 -12.53
N GLY A 212 -9.83 -30.56 -13.41
CA GLY A 212 -10.14 -30.42 -14.82
C GLY A 212 -9.96 -31.74 -15.60
N ALA A 213 -10.49 -31.77 -16.83
CA ALA A 213 -10.42 -32.96 -17.68
C ALA A 213 -8.99 -33.25 -18.18
N GLU A 214 -8.12 -32.24 -18.25
CA GLU A 214 -6.71 -32.36 -18.66
C GLU A 214 -5.79 -31.97 -17.48
N THR A 215 -5.06 -32.95 -17.00
CA THR A 215 -4.01 -32.74 -15.98
C THR A 215 -2.67 -32.56 -16.69
N GLY A 216 -2.23 -31.31 -16.82
CA GLY A 216 -0.85 -31.01 -17.19
C GLY A 216 0.14 -31.40 -16.08
N PRO A 217 1.45 -31.58 -16.39
CA PRO A 217 2.44 -31.82 -15.36
C PRO A 217 2.48 -30.66 -14.35
N ALA A 218 2.57 -31.00 -13.07
CA ALA A 218 2.72 -29.98 -12.02
C ALA A 218 4.00 -29.18 -12.25
N ALA A 219 3.89 -27.88 -12.40
CA ALA A 219 5.05 -27.02 -12.49
C ALA A 219 5.80 -26.94 -11.17
N ALA A 220 7.11 -26.78 -11.23
CA ALA A 220 7.92 -26.60 -10.04
C ALA A 220 7.50 -25.32 -9.28
N PRO A 221 7.40 -25.35 -7.94
CA PRO A 221 7.11 -24.17 -7.15
C PRO A 221 8.16 -23.08 -7.42
N ARG A 222 7.72 -21.84 -7.58
CA ARG A 222 8.64 -20.70 -7.73
C ARG A 222 9.40 -20.48 -6.40
N PRO A 223 10.71 -20.15 -6.46
CA PRO A 223 11.44 -19.75 -5.27
C PRO A 223 10.75 -18.54 -4.61
N PRO A 224 10.62 -18.50 -3.27
CA PRO A 224 9.97 -17.40 -2.57
C PRO A 224 10.69 -16.05 -2.75
N THR A 225 11.98 -16.08 -3.12
CA THR A 225 12.82 -14.89 -3.39
C THR A 225 12.65 -14.30 -4.79
N GLU A 226 11.90 -14.96 -5.70
CA GLU A 226 11.60 -14.34 -7.00
C GLU A 226 10.52 -13.29 -6.83
N LEU A 227 10.95 -12.03 -6.73
CA LEU A 227 10.04 -10.87 -6.82
C LEU A 227 9.43 -10.85 -8.23
N ARG A 228 8.09 -10.96 -8.29
CA ARG A 228 7.38 -10.87 -9.58
C ARG A 228 7.49 -9.43 -10.10
N SER A 229 7.94 -9.28 -11.33
CA SER A 229 7.69 -8.05 -12.06
C SER A 229 6.24 -8.08 -12.54
N TRP A 230 5.35 -7.35 -11.85
CA TRP A 230 3.96 -7.18 -12.26
C TRP A 230 3.83 -6.40 -13.58
N GLU A 231 4.91 -5.80 -14.08
CA GLU A 231 4.99 -5.08 -15.35
C GLU A 231 5.35 -6.00 -16.53
N ALA A 232 5.82 -7.23 -16.26
CA ALA A 232 6.17 -8.16 -17.34
C ALA A 232 4.88 -8.59 -18.08
N PRO A 233 4.73 -8.26 -19.38
CA PRO A 233 3.59 -8.73 -20.16
C PRO A 233 3.71 -10.23 -20.38
N PHE A 234 2.57 -10.91 -20.49
CA PHE A 234 2.56 -12.25 -21.08
C PHE A 234 2.99 -12.15 -22.54
N GLN A 235 3.83 -13.08 -23.00
CA GLN A 235 4.29 -13.08 -24.39
C GLN A 235 3.09 -13.21 -25.35
N GLY A 236 2.99 -12.28 -26.30
CA GLY A 236 1.95 -12.28 -27.33
C GLY A 236 0.68 -11.51 -27.00
N GLU A 237 0.58 -10.85 -25.85
CA GLU A 237 -0.57 -10.00 -25.52
C GLU A 237 -0.44 -8.60 -26.13
N THR A 238 -1.53 -8.12 -26.73
CA THR A 238 -1.69 -6.72 -27.10
C THR A 238 -1.92 -5.88 -25.83
N GLU A 239 -1.66 -4.58 -25.90
CA GLU A 239 -1.85 -3.66 -24.75
C GLU A 239 -3.26 -3.72 -24.14
N ARG A 240 -4.29 -3.97 -24.98
CA ARG A 240 -5.70 -4.14 -24.53
C ARG A 240 -5.97 -5.49 -23.85
N GLN A 241 -5.14 -6.50 -24.09
CA GLN A 241 -5.29 -7.87 -23.56
C GLN A 241 -4.38 -8.12 -22.36
N ARG A 242 -3.59 -7.11 -21.97
CA ARG A 242 -2.63 -7.22 -20.87
C ARG A 242 -3.32 -7.55 -19.56
N LEU A 243 -3.14 -8.80 -19.10
CA LEU A 243 -3.62 -9.27 -17.82
C LEU A 243 -2.50 -9.06 -16.77
N ALA A 244 -2.62 -8.02 -15.97
CA ALA A 244 -1.70 -7.78 -14.85
C ALA A 244 -2.45 -7.97 -13.53
N GLU A 245 -1.81 -8.64 -12.58
CA GLU A 245 -2.37 -8.82 -11.24
C GLU A 245 -2.45 -7.48 -10.50
N ARG A 246 -3.66 -6.96 -10.34
CA ARG A 246 -3.88 -5.63 -9.74
C ARG A 246 -3.59 -5.62 -8.24
N ALA A 247 -3.86 -6.71 -7.54
CA ALA A 247 -3.58 -6.81 -6.11
C ALA A 247 -2.08 -6.80 -5.80
N HIS A 248 -1.24 -7.38 -6.66
CA HIS A 248 0.22 -7.39 -6.46
C HIS A 248 0.89 -6.04 -6.80
N GLN A 249 0.22 -5.16 -7.55
CA GLN A 249 0.85 -3.90 -7.95
C GLN A 249 1.26 -3.03 -6.76
N ASN A 250 2.57 -2.80 -6.62
CA ASN A 250 3.18 -1.99 -5.56
C ASN A 250 3.31 -0.51 -5.95
N ARG A 251 2.24 0.06 -6.53
CA ARG A 251 2.15 1.48 -6.87
C ARG A 251 0.97 2.11 -6.16
N ASP A 252 1.27 3.03 -5.26
CA ASP A 252 0.29 3.82 -4.53
C ASP A 252 0.45 5.27 -4.90
N ILE A 253 -0.65 5.98 -5.00
CA ILE A 253 -0.61 7.41 -5.18
C ILE A 253 -1.59 8.08 -4.22
N VAL A 254 -1.15 9.16 -3.57
CA VAL A 254 -1.98 9.97 -2.69
C VAL A 254 -1.93 11.41 -3.16
N TYR A 255 -3.08 11.98 -3.47
CA TYR A 255 -3.26 13.36 -3.87
C TYR A 255 -3.75 14.18 -2.67
N PHE A 256 -3.08 15.26 -2.34
CA PHE A 256 -3.49 16.22 -1.31
C PHE A 256 -3.92 17.50 -2.00
N LEU A 257 -5.22 17.73 -2.07
CA LEU A 257 -5.76 18.91 -2.75
C LEU A 257 -5.45 20.17 -1.93
N GLY A 258 -4.85 21.18 -2.56
CA GLY A 258 -4.73 22.54 -2.04
C GLY A 258 -6.08 23.27 -2.07
N GLN A 259 -6.11 24.56 -1.76
CA GLN A 259 -7.35 25.34 -1.97
C GLN A 259 -7.63 25.44 -3.48
N PRO A 260 -8.88 25.21 -3.94
CA PRO A 260 -9.18 25.04 -5.37
C PRO A 260 -8.88 26.26 -6.24
N GLU A 261 -8.79 27.44 -5.64
CA GLU A 261 -8.39 28.66 -6.34
C GLU A 261 -6.93 28.63 -6.84
N THR A 262 -6.11 27.78 -6.25
CA THR A 262 -4.72 27.58 -6.68
C THR A 262 -4.60 26.60 -7.85
N HIS A 263 -5.62 25.81 -8.14
CA HIS A 263 -5.59 24.70 -9.09
C HIS A 263 -4.47 23.67 -8.79
N ALA A 264 -3.89 23.72 -7.57
CA ALA A 264 -2.72 22.95 -7.20
C ALA A 264 -3.07 21.84 -6.19
N PHE A 265 -2.39 20.73 -6.35
CA PHE A 265 -2.39 19.62 -5.41
C PHE A 265 -0.99 19.03 -5.31
N SER A 266 -0.56 18.72 -4.10
CA SER A 266 0.64 17.92 -3.90
C SER A 266 0.27 16.44 -3.96
N LEU A 267 1.25 15.62 -4.31
CA LEU A 267 1.09 14.19 -4.30
C LEU A 267 2.38 13.50 -3.87
N TYR A 268 2.27 12.32 -3.36
CA TYR A 268 3.36 11.36 -3.43
C TYR A 268 2.88 10.09 -4.11
N HIS A 269 3.80 9.40 -4.79
CA HIS A 269 3.57 8.04 -5.17
C HIS A 269 4.73 7.14 -4.74
N ASP A 270 4.38 5.95 -4.28
CA ASP A 270 5.33 4.91 -3.95
C ASP A 270 5.44 3.95 -5.12
N TYR A 271 6.67 3.68 -5.53
CA TYR A 271 6.99 2.83 -6.68
C TYR A 271 8.08 1.84 -6.34
N THR A 272 7.87 0.56 -6.65
CA THR A 272 8.91 -0.46 -6.49
C THR A 272 9.51 -0.81 -7.84
N GLU A 273 10.81 -0.58 -8.01
CA GLU A 273 11.58 -1.03 -9.15
C GLU A 273 12.31 -2.33 -8.81
N ALA A 274 12.06 -3.39 -9.58
CA ALA A 274 12.69 -4.69 -9.41
C ALA A 274 13.36 -5.21 -10.69
N ARG A 275 13.29 -4.47 -11.80
CA ARG A 275 13.87 -4.87 -13.08
C ARG A 275 15.39 -4.68 -13.06
N PRO A 276 16.19 -5.75 -13.27
CA PRO A 276 17.65 -5.64 -13.27
C PRO A 276 18.14 -4.66 -14.34
N GLY A 277 19.12 -3.84 -13.96
CA GLY A 277 19.76 -2.87 -14.85
C GLY A 277 19.05 -1.53 -14.96
N VAL A 278 17.82 -1.38 -14.46
CA VAL A 278 17.14 -0.08 -14.44
C VAL A 278 17.82 0.83 -13.40
N ASP A 279 18.14 2.03 -13.81
CA ASP A 279 18.93 3.03 -13.07
C ASP A 279 18.26 4.40 -12.94
N LYS A 280 17.03 4.52 -13.40
CA LYS A 280 16.27 5.78 -13.34
C LYS A 280 14.77 5.56 -13.40
N TYR A 281 14.04 6.52 -12.88
CA TYR A 281 12.60 6.66 -13.08
C TYR A 281 12.33 7.97 -13.83
N LEU A 282 11.42 7.91 -14.80
CA LEU A 282 10.93 9.05 -15.56
C LEU A 282 9.45 9.24 -15.24
N ASN A 283 9.10 10.39 -14.69
CA ASN A 283 7.71 10.78 -14.51
C ASN A 283 7.33 11.79 -15.60
N VAL A 284 6.57 11.31 -16.60
CA VAL A 284 6.04 12.17 -17.67
C VAL A 284 4.84 12.92 -17.12
N VAL A 285 4.94 14.24 -17.08
CA VAL A 285 3.90 15.12 -16.55
C VAL A 285 2.73 15.15 -17.54
N ARG A 286 1.52 14.90 -17.04
CA ARG A 286 0.30 14.88 -17.85
C ARG A 286 0.11 16.22 -18.58
N GLU A 287 -0.26 16.16 -19.84
CA GLU A 287 -0.58 17.34 -20.67
C GLU A 287 -1.59 18.26 -19.98
N GLY A 288 -1.38 19.56 -20.07
CA GLY A 288 -2.20 20.57 -19.39
C GLY A 288 -1.91 20.74 -17.90
N SER A 289 -0.90 20.04 -17.38
CA SER A 289 -0.41 20.19 -16.00
C SER A 289 1.04 20.73 -16.02
N THR A 290 1.42 21.43 -14.96
CA THR A 290 2.82 21.75 -14.65
C THR A 290 3.22 21.12 -13.33
N VAL A 291 4.51 20.81 -13.19
CA VAL A 291 5.06 20.22 -11.98
C VAL A 291 6.04 21.17 -11.31
N SER A 292 6.02 21.22 -9.98
CA SER A 292 7.00 21.94 -9.15
C SER A 292 7.44 21.07 -7.97
N ASP A 293 8.55 21.46 -7.35
CA ASP A 293 9.10 20.91 -6.11
C ASP A 293 9.26 19.37 -6.13
N PRO A 294 9.80 18.77 -7.22
CA PRO A 294 9.99 17.33 -7.26
C PRO A 294 11.05 16.91 -6.23
N SER A 295 10.76 15.87 -5.48
CA SER A 295 11.69 15.22 -4.56
C SER A 295 11.49 13.71 -4.56
N ALA A 296 12.56 12.97 -4.29
CA ALA A 296 12.50 11.53 -4.22
C ALA A 296 13.47 10.97 -3.18
N TYR A 297 13.13 9.83 -2.60
CA TYR A 297 14.02 9.09 -1.71
C TYR A 297 13.70 7.58 -1.73
N VAL A 298 14.69 6.78 -1.33
CA VAL A 298 14.54 5.35 -1.16
C VAL A 298 13.88 5.07 0.20
N LEU A 299 12.68 4.50 0.21
CA LEU A 299 11.94 4.20 1.44
C LEU A 299 12.67 3.21 2.36
N ASP A 300 13.44 2.28 1.77
CA ASP A 300 14.17 1.27 2.52
C ASP A 300 15.34 1.81 3.34
N THR A 301 15.96 2.90 2.88
CA THR A 301 17.17 3.48 3.49
C THR A 301 16.99 4.90 4.00
N GLY A 302 15.96 5.60 3.53
CA GLY A 302 15.80 7.05 3.77
C GLY A 302 16.74 7.91 2.91
N GLU A 303 17.52 7.32 1.99
CA GLU A 303 18.45 8.04 1.12
C GLU A 303 17.69 8.94 0.15
N LYS A 304 18.05 10.22 0.12
CA LYS A 304 17.50 11.19 -0.83
C LYS A 304 18.13 10.98 -2.21
N LEU A 305 17.28 10.98 -3.23
CA LEU A 305 17.69 10.86 -4.62
C LEU A 305 17.70 12.24 -5.30
N PRO A 306 18.65 12.50 -6.21
CA PRO A 306 18.60 13.69 -7.03
C PRO A 306 17.38 13.66 -7.95
N THR A 307 16.78 14.84 -8.17
CA THR A 307 15.67 15.02 -9.11
C THR A 307 16.05 16.12 -10.12
N ARG A 308 15.69 15.92 -11.37
CA ARG A 308 15.92 16.88 -12.44
C ARG A 308 14.66 17.06 -13.27
N LEU A 309 14.19 18.30 -13.38
CA LEU A 309 13.13 18.65 -14.30
C LEU A 309 13.73 18.86 -15.70
N MET A 310 13.17 18.19 -16.68
CA MET A 310 13.56 18.23 -18.09
C MET A 310 12.34 18.45 -18.98
N THR A 311 12.57 18.93 -20.19
CA THR A 311 11.60 18.92 -21.27
C THR A 311 11.78 17.69 -22.17
N GLY A 312 10.77 17.33 -22.97
CA GLY A 312 10.89 16.27 -23.95
C GLY A 312 12.00 16.54 -24.99
N ALA A 313 12.23 17.81 -25.34
CA ALA A 313 13.34 18.20 -26.20
C ALA A 313 14.70 17.91 -25.55
N GLU A 314 14.88 18.24 -24.28
CA GLU A 314 16.12 17.96 -23.52
C GLU A 314 16.34 16.46 -23.34
N LEU A 315 15.26 15.70 -23.11
CA LEU A 315 15.31 14.24 -23.00
C LEU A 315 15.81 13.61 -24.31
N SER A 316 15.24 14.07 -25.44
CA SER A 316 15.64 13.61 -26.78
C SER A 316 17.10 13.98 -27.09
N ALA A 317 17.54 15.20 -26.75
CA ALA A 317 18.93 15.62 -26.92
C ALA A 317 19.91 14.78 -26.09
N ALA A 318 19.48 14.38 -24.88
CA ALA A 318 20.24 13.50 -24.00
C ALA A 318 20.16 12.00 -24.42
N LYS A 319 19.41 11.65 -25.46
CA LYS A 319 19.17 10.27 -25.94
C LYS A 319 18.62 9.35 -24.82
N ILE A 320 17.78 9.89 -23.97
CA ILE A 320 17.08 9.13 -22.93
C ILE A 320 15.71 8.71 -23.47
N ASP A 321 15.47 7.40 -23.50
CA ASP A 321 14.18 6.85 -23.91
C ASP A 321 13.15 7.01 -22.76
N ALA A 322 12.02 7.64 -23.04
CA ALA A 322 10.91 7.80 -22.10
C ALA A 322 10.02 6.54 -22.02
N GLY A 323 10.20 5.58 -22.91
CA GLY A 323 9.32 4.40 -23.04
C GLY A 323 7.98 4.70 -23.70
N GLU A 324 7.69 5.97 -24.00
CA GLU A 324 6.49 6.44 -24.69
C GLU A 324 6.80 7.71 -25.50
N PRO A 325 6.02 8.03 -26.54
CA PRO A 325 6.17 9.29 -27.26
C PRO A 325 5.90 10.49 -26.37
N VAL A 326 6.83 11.44 -26.31
CA VAL A 326 6.69 12.70 -25.58
C VAL A 326 6.82 13.89 -26.52
N LYS A 327 6.02 14.93 -26.28
CA LYS A 327 6.12 16.20 -27.03
C LYS A 327 7.35 16.99 -26.55
N PRO A 328 7.97 17.82 -27.39
CA PRO A 328 9.15 18.62 -27.00
C PRO A 328 8.96 19.46 -25.73
N GLU A 329 7.75 20.01 -25.54
CA GLU A 329 7.39 20.87 -24.40
C GLU A 329 6.94 20.12 -23.16
N THR A 330 6.70 18.79 -23.24
CA THR A 330 6.26 17.97 -22.09
C THR A 330 7.32 18.05 -20.97
N GLN A 331 6.88 18.35 -19.75
CA GLN A 331 7.73 18.28 -18.58
C GLN A 331 7.94 16.83 -18.13
N ILE A 332 9.16 16.50 -17.74
CA ILE A 332 9.54 15.16 -17.28
C ILE A 332 10.41 15.31 -16.05
N VAL A 333 10.06 14.59 -14.98
CA VAL A 333 10.92 14.51 -13.80
C VAL A 333 11.79 13.26 -13.94
N LEU A 334 13.10 13.45 -14.06
CA LEU A 334 14.11 12.41 -14.09
C LEU A 334 14.65 12.19 -12.67
N ILE A 335 14.64 10.94 -12.23
CA ILE A 335 15.12 10.50 -10.91
C ILE A 335 16.12 9.37 -11.13
N PRO A 336 17.43 9.65 -11.16
CA PRO A 336 18.46 8.62 -11.24
C PRO A 336 18.67 7.92 -9.89
N PHE A 337 18.98 6.62 -9.93
CA PHE A 337 19.36 5.81 -8.78
C PHE A 337 20.38 4.73 -9.18
N PRO A 338 21.05 4.06 -8.23
CA PRO A 338 21.94 2.96 -8.56
C PRO A 338 21.21 1.85 -9.30
N PRO A 339 21.81 1.24 -10.35
CA PRO A 339 21.18 0.17 -11.11
C PRO A 339 20.70 -0.97 -10.21
N VAL A 340 19.46 -1.39 -10.39
CA VAL A 340 18.88 -2.52 -9.67
C VAL A 340 19.60 -3.80 -10.05
N LYS A 341 20.04 -4.59 -9.07
CA LYS A 341 20.69 -5.88 -9.30
C LYS A 341 19.64 -7.00 -9.33
N LYS A 342 19.96 -8.10 -9.99
CA LYS A 342 19.09 -9.29 -10.01
C LYS A 342 18.79 -9.76 -8.58
N GLY A 343 17.53 -10.01 -8.27
CA GLY A 343 17.05 -10.41 -6.93
C GLY A 343 16.90 -9.26 -5.94
N GLN A 344 17.18 -8.02 -6.37
CA GLN A 344 17.02 -6.83 -5.54
C GLN A 344 15.86 -5.96 -6.04
N SER A 345 15.39 -5.06 -5.19
CA SER A 345 14.41 -4.04 -5.56
C SER A 345 14.63 -2.76 -4.75
N LEU A 346 14.23 -1.63 -5.31
CA LEU A 346 14.19 -0.34 -4.63
C LEU A 346 12.76 0.11 -4.52
N ARG A 347 12.34 0.57 -3.34
CA ARG A 347 11.06 1.24 -3.19
C ARG A 347 11.28 2.73 -3.04
N LEU A 348 10.78 3.47 -4.01
CA LEU A 348 10.94 4.92 -4.10
C LEU A 348 9.67 5.59 -3.61
N ARG A 349 9.79 6.69 -2.86
CA ARG A 349 8.74 7.70 -2.71
C ARG A 349 9.12 8.90 -3.54
N ILE A 350 8.21 9.31 -4.40
CA ILE A 350 8.35 10.45 -5.29
C ILE A 350 7.24 11.44 -4.92
N SER A 351 7.64 12.67 -4.55
CA SER A 351 6.69 13.72 -4.15
C SER A 351 6.81 14.89 -5.12
N GLU A 352 5.67 15.44 -5.51
CA GLU A 352 5.56 16.52 -6.49
C GLU A 352 4.34 17.38 -6.18
N THR A 353 4.36 18.61 -6.67
CA THR A 353 3.18 19.49 -6.69
C THR A 353 2.78 19.75 -8.12
N TYR A 354 1.51 19.46 -8.45
CA TYR A 354 0.94 19.75 -9.76
C TYR A 354 0.00 20.94 -9.69
N THR A 355 0.08 21.78 -10.73
CA THR A 355 -0.96 22.75 -11.07
C THR A 355 -1.67 22.27 -12.31
N ALA A 356 -2.98 22.02 -12.23
CA ALA A 356 -3.75 21.37 -13.28
C ALA A 356 -5.19 21.94 -13.36
N PRO A 357 -5.39 23.17 -13.91
CA PRO A 357 -6.69 23.85 -13.89
C PRO A 357 -7.82 23.07 -14.55
N ALA A 358 -7.52 22.27 -15.59
CA ALA A 358 -8.51 21.42 -16.24
C ALA A 358 -9.03 20.29 -15.35
N SER A 359 -8.15 19.76 -14.47
CA SER A 359 -8.48 18.63 -13.59
C SER A 359 -8.90 19.04 -12.18
N TYR A 360 -8.49 20.24 -11.71
CA TYR A 360 -8.76 20.72 -10.37
C TYR A 360 -9.10 22.21 -10.37
N ARG A 361 -10.32 22.54 -9.93
CA ARG A 361 -10.82 23.92 -10.01
C ARG A 361 -11.95 24.19 -9.01
N LEU A 362 -12.23 25.45 -8.80
CA LEU A 362 -13.46 25.94 -8.21
C LEU A 362 -14.47 26.21 -9.33
N ASP A 363 -15.68 25.67 -9.23
CA ASP A 363 -16.81 25.92 -10.12
C ASP A 363 -17.95 26.53 -9.31
N GLY A 364 -18.14 27.84 -9.38
CA GLY A 364 -18.97 28.57 -8.45
C GLY A 364 -18.43 28.44 -7.02
N GLU A 365 -19.23 27.83 -6.14
CA GLU A 365 -18.84 27.54 -4.74
C GLU A 365 -18.39 26.07 -4.53
N GLU A 366 -18.31 25.30 -5.60
CA GLU A 366 -18.05 23.87 -5.54
C GLU A 366 -16.62 23.57 -6.00
N LEU A 367 -15.84 22.88 -5.19
CA LEU A 367 -14.60 22.26 -5.56
C LEU A 367 -14.91 21.10 -6.52
N VAL A 368 -14.18 21.04 -7.64
CA VAL A 368 -14.26 19.96 -8.61
C VAL A 368 -12.87 19.39 -8.84
N PHE A 369 -12.70 18.08 -8.57
CA PHE A 369 -11.53 17.31 -8.96
C PHE A 369 -11.97 16.23 -9.94
N ASP A 370 -11.49 16.33 -11.19
CA ASP A 370 -11.87 15.50 -12.33
C ASP A 370 -10.60 14.96 -12.99
N ARG A 371 -10.34 13.66 -12.79
CA ARG A 371 -9.08 13.05 -13.22
C ARG A 371 -9.19 11.55 -13.42
N SER A 372 -8.60 11.03 -14.50
CA SER A 372 -8.38 9.60 -14.69
C SER A 372 -7.27 9.07 -13.79
N LEU A 373 -7.51 7.98 -13.05
CA LEU A 373 -6.57 7.33 -12.14
C LEU A 373 -6.26 5.91 -12.62
N GLY A 374 -5.02 5.66 -13.03
CA GLY A 374 -4.60 4.37 -13.62
C GLY A 374 -4.03 3.37 -12.60
N ARG A 375 -3.66 3.80 -11.41
CA ARG A 375 -3.05 2.91 -10.41
C ARG A 375 -4.10 2.00 -9.78
N SER A 376 -3.67 0.86 -9.24
CA SER A 376 -4.57 -0.05 -8.50
C SER A 376 -5.07 0.58 -7.20
N ARG A 377 -4.24 1.39 -6.54
CA ARG A 377 -4.56 2.08 -5.30
C ARG A 377 -4.31 3.58 -5.46
N ASN A 378 -5.34 4.38 -5.21
CA ASN A 378 -5.29 5.83 -5.28
C ASN A 378 -6.01 6.41 -4.07
N ALA A 379 -5.51 7.51 -3.54
CA ALA A 379 -6.23 8.25 -2.52
C ALA A 379 -6.29 9.74 -2.86
N VAL A 380 -7.38 10.39 -2.48
CA VAL A 380 -7.56 11.84 -2.62
C VAL A 380 -7.95 12.41 -1.26
N VAL A 381 -7.19 13.39 -0.79
CA VAL A 381 -7.44 14.09 0.47
C VAL A 381 -7.95 15.50 0.15
N LEU A 382 -9.16 15.81 0.60
CA LEU A 382 -9.76 17.14 0.42
C LEU A 382 -8.99 18.20 1.22
N PRO A 383 -9.03 19.49 0.80
CA PRO A 383 -8.45 20.56 1.58
C PRO A 383 -9.13 20.72 2.96
N ALA A 384 -8.44 21.33 3.91
CA ALA A 384 -9.05 21.68 5.19
C ALA A 384 -10.24 22.63 4.99
N GLY A 385 -11.30 22.43 5.77
CA GLY A 385 -12.51 23.24 5.71
C GLY A 385 -13.51 22.82 4.63
N TRP A 386 -13.29 21.71 3.92
CA TRP A 386 -14.21 21.21 2.90
C TRP A 386 -14.90 19.92 3.34
N TYR A 387 -16.08 19.67 2.82
CA TYR A 387 -16.81 18.40 2.99
C TYR A 387 -17.26 17.85 1.64
N LEU A 388 -17.23 16.53 1.53
CA LEU A 388 -17.57 15.78 0.32
C LEU A 388 -19.06 15.94 0.00
N THR A 389 -19.39 16.26 -1.26
CA THR A 389 -20.77 16.31 -1.78
C THR A 389 -21.05 15.25 -2.82
N ALA A 390 -20.02 14.83 -3.59
CA ALA A 390 -20.19 13.78 -4.58
C ALA A 390 -18.87 13.02 -4.84
N SER A 391 -18.98 11.74 -5.15
CA SER A 391 -17.95 10.89 -5.74
C SER A 391 -18.60 10.02 -6.80
N ALA A 392 -18.14 10.13 -8.06
CA ALA A 392 -18.76 9.44 -9.19
C ALA A 392 -18.53 7.93 -9.17
N ILE A 393 -17.46 7.47 -8.52
CA ILE A 393 -17.16 6.05 -8.36
C ILE A 393 -17.07 5.68 -6.88
N PRO A 394 -17.30 4.41 -6.53
CA PRO A 394 -17.18 3.94 -5.15
C PRO A 394 -15.81 4.23 -4.55
N ALA A 395 -15.79 4.72 -3.33
CA ALA A 395 -14.58 4.97 -2.54
C ALA A 395 -14.82 4.61 -1.08
N THR A 396 -13.77 4.21 -0.37
CA THR A 396 -13.79 4.22 1.09
C THR A 396 -13.53 5.64 1.56
N VAL A 397 -14.47 6.19 2.33
CA VAL A 397 -14.37 7.56 2.85
C VAL A 397 -14.00 7.53 4.32
N SER A 398 -12.98 8.28 4.71
CA SER A 398 -12.52 8.38 6.09
C SER A 398 -12.18 9.82 6.46
N GLN A 399 -12.09 10.10 7.76
CA GLN A 399 -11.62 11.36 8.27
C GLN A 399 -10.22 11.19 8.87
N LEU A 400 -9.29 12.03 8.45
CA LEU A 400 -7.94 12.07 9.00
C LEU A 400 -7.95 12.75 10.39
N PRO A 401 -6.91 12.55 11.23
CA PRO A 401 -6.81 13.18 12.54
C PRO A 401 -6.88 14.71 12.52
N ASP A 402 -6.50 15.34 11.41
CA ASP A 402 -6.59 16.79 11.19
C ASP A 402 -7.96 17.27 10.68
N GLY A 403 -8.94 16.39 10.61
CA GLY A 403 -10.31 16.66 10.19
C GLY A 403 -10.56 16.67 8.68
N ARG A 404 -9.53 16.52 7.85
CA ARG A 404 -9.67 16.41 6.39
C ARG A 404 -10.34 15.10 6.00
N ILE A 405 -11.06 15.11 4.89
CA ILE A 405 -11.70 13.92 4.33
C ILE A 405 -10.74 13.26 3.32
N ARG A 406 -10.59 11.95 3.46
CA ARG A 406 -9.82 11.08 2.56
C ARG A 406 -10.75 10.11 1.85
N LEU A 407 -10.59 9.99 0.54
CA LEU A 407 -11.25 8.99 -0.30
C LEU A 407 -10.17 8.02 -0.83
N ASP A 408 -10.36 6.73 -0.61
CA ASP A 408 -9.49 5.67 -1.13
C ASP A 408 -10.23 4.93 -2.24
N PHE A 409 -9.60 4.88 -3.43
CA PHE A 409 -10.12 4.23 -4.64
C PHE A 409 -9.31 2.98 -4.96
N TRP A 410 -10.01 1.87 -5.10
CA TRP A 410 -9.45 0.58 -5.47
C TRP A 410 -9.83 0.28 -6.91
N ASN A 411 -8.86 0.41 -7.83
CA ASN A 411 -9.08 0.13 -9.23
C ASN A 411 -8.68 -1.31 -9.55
N GLY A 412 -9.67 -2.22 -9.64
CA GLY A 412 -9.48 -3.61 -10.06
C GLY A 412 -9.39 -3.81 -11.58
N ARG A 413 -9.54 -2.74 -12.38
CA ARG A 413 -9.50 -2.79 -13.84
C ARG A 413 -8.04 -2.71 -14.34
N PRO A 414 -7.73 -3.27 -15.51
CA PRO A 414 -6.40 -3.14 -16.11
C PRO A 414 -6.10 -1.71 -16.62
N ASP A 415 -7.13 -0.92 -16.88
CA ASP A 415 -7.08 0.47 -17.36
C ASP A 415 -7.33 1.50 -16.25
N SER A 416 -7.42 2.78 -16.60
CA SER A 416 -7.77 3.85 -15.70
C SER A 416 -9.27 3.91 -15.41
N VAL A 417 -9.61 4.53 -14.27
CA VAL A 417 -10.97 4.92 -13.88
C VAL A 417 -11.09 6.43 -13.85
N ASP A 418 -12.19 6.96 -14.36
CA ASP A 418 -12.47 8.39 -14.31
C ASP A 418 -13.09 8.74 -12.96
N VAL A 419 -12.37 9.56 -12.20
CA VAL A 419 -12.77 10.00 -10.86
C VAL A 419 -13.23 11.44 -10.92
N LEU A 420 -14.51 11.66 -10.56
CA LEU A 420 -15.07 12.98 -10.34
C LEU A 420 -15.45 13.11 -8.86
N ILE A 421 -14.81 14.06 -8.17
CA ILE A 421 -15.11 14.42 -6.78
C ILE A 421 -15.60 15.84 -6.74
N LYS A 422 -16.66 16.07 -5.96
CA LYS A 422 -17.16 17.41 -5.65
C LYS A 422 -17.22 17.62 -4.15
N ALA A 423 -16.95 18.87 -3.71
CA ALA A 423 -16.95 19.24 -2.31
C ALA A 423 -17.38 20.70 -2.14
N LYS A 424 -17.89 21.05 -0.95
CA LYS A 424 -18.26 22.43 -0.58
C LYS A 424 -17.54 22.87 0.68
N ARG A 425 -17.32 24.17 0.83
CA ARG A 425 -16.77 24.75 2.06
C ARG A 425 -17.70 24.53 3.24
N ARG A 426 -17.13 24.21 4.37
CA ARG A 426 -17.86 24.27 5.65
C ARG A 426 -18.03 25.73 6.01
N THR A 427 -19.26 26.13 6.32
CA THR A 427 -19.57 27.45 6.87
C THR A 427 -19.81 27.32 8.36
N ALA A 428 -19.30 28.26 9.15
CA ALA A 428 -19.67 28.37 10.56
C ALA A 428 -21.17 28.63 10.68
N PRO A 429 -21.83 28.30 11.82
CA PRO A 429 -23.24 28.60 12.04
C PRO A 429 -23.62 30.08 11.83
N SER A 430 -22.64 30.99 11.83
CA SER A 430 -22.79 32.41 11.53
C SER A 430 -22.68 32.79 10.05
N GLY A 431 -22.55 31.80 9.14
CA GLY A 431 -22.39 32.03 7.69
C GLY A 431 -21.01 32.50 7.24
N LYS A 432 -20.01 32.52 8.11
CA LYS A 432 -18.63 32.82 7.74
C LYS A 432 -17.88 31.53 7.41
N PRO A 433 -16.99 31.50 6.39
CA PRO A 433 -16.10 30.36 6.13
C PRO A 433 -15.25 30.06 7.37
N LEU A 434 -15.06 28.77 7.66
CA LEU A 434 -14.15 28.28 8.70
C LEU A 434 -12.70 28.28 8.22
#